data_c3f96fc8e944a2e31dc6049c395b53ce
#
_entry.id   c3f96fc8e944a2e31dc6049c395b53ce
#
_cell.length_a   1.000
_cell.length_b   1.000
_cell.length_c   1.000
_cell.angle_alpha   90.00
_cell.angle_beta   90.00
_cell.angle_gamma   90.00
#
_symmetry.space_group_name_H-M   'P 1'
#
loop_
_entity.id
_entity.type
_entity.pdbx_description
1 polymer ?
#
loop_
_entity_poly.entity_id
_entity_poly.type
_entity_poly.pdbx_seq_one_letter_code
_entity_poly.pdbx_strand_id
1 'polypeptide(L)'
;MTMHPNVRKLYVLNLLAGITFWSAVEKLFMLHIGVSPFGIVINTIVFLVILVAFDVPAGVLADHWKRKYTLQLGFLALLLSSVIGGFSQNLAEYLPMTIALGGFIVLTQGTFQAMMYDSLEDTGHQASYDKHQGLSHALFLAGLGISSVAGGYMADAFGFRANYFMTAGVMAGALLLTITLTEPKAHKIVSDRKLKAHIHSSFKQIVSSKLLLQLSLFVTAVSVLQTAQIEYGGLLFVALGMGPILMGYASAVQCLLSAFGQAAASKVGRRALRLAPLLFVTSTVFSLIHNRWSLPFFYLACLLASVIYNQAEAAVQDVTPSEIRATTLSVLSFSSNVILVPLSLLFGWLALSSVFNAYFMISVVGLLYLLNWLLVGRNELRHVA
;
A
#
# COMPACT_ATOMS: atom_id res chain seq x y z
N MET A 1 6.86 -2.02 35.30
CA MET A 1 7.99 -1.99 34.33
C MET A 1 7.72 -0.92 33.31
N THR A 2 8.71 -0.07 33.02
CA THR A 2 8.56 1.01 32.03
C THR A 2 8.70 0.44 30.62
N MET A 3 7.82 0.88 29.70
CA MET A 3 7.85 0.50 28.29
C MET A 3 9.18 0.90 27.64
N HIS A 4 9.71 0.04 26.75
CA HIS A 4 10.99 0.30 26.06
C HIS A 4 10.98 1.66 25.34
N PRO A 5 12.03 2.50 25.48
CA PRO A 5 12.07 3.85 24.88
C PRO A 5 11.85 3.88 23.36
N ASN A 6 12.27 2.82 22.64
CA ASN A 6 12.05 2.71 21.19
C ASN A 6 10.59 2.76 20.80
N VAL A 7 9.68 2.17 21.59
CA VAL A 7 8.25 2.08 21.23
C VAL A 7 7.64 3.47 20.99
N ARG A 8 7.95 4.44 21.89
CA ARG A 8 7.49 5.82 21.72
C ARG A 8 8.12 6.49 20.49
N LYS A 9 9.41 6.25 20.25
CA LYS A 9 10.12 6.79 19.08
C LYS A 9 9.57 6.22 17.79
N LEU A 10 9.23 4.92 17.75
CA LEU A 10 8.60 4.27 16.60
C LEU A 10 7.21 4.85 16.31
N TYR A 11 6.42 5.21 17.31
CA TYR A 11 5.17 5.92 17.11
C TYR A 11 5.37 7.26 16.39
N VAL A 12 6.34 8.06 16.90
CA VAL A 12 6.65 9.35 16.28
C VAL A 12 7.19 9.15 14.87
N LEU A 13 8.07 8.18 14.64
CA LEU A 13 8.61 7.88 13.32
C LEU A 13 7.52 7.44 12.33
N ASN A 14 6.55 6.61 12.74
CA ASN A 14 5.43 6.25 11.88
C ASN A 14 4.50 7.43 11.58
N LEU A 15 4.22 8.28 12.57
CA LEU A 15 3.47 9.53 12.33
C LEU A 15 4.19 10.41 11.32
N LEU A 16 5.50 10.63 11.50
CA LEU A 16 6.32 11.44 10.58
C LEU A 16 6.40 10.81 9.18
N ALA A 17 6.57 9.49 9.08
CA ALA A 17 6.56 8.77 7.80
C ALA A 17 5.25 8.95 7.01
N GLY A 18 4.12 9.11 7.71
CA GLY A 18 2.84 9.47 7.10
C GLY A 18 2.77 10.93 6.62
N ILE A 19 3.61 11.85 7.15
CA ILE A 19 3.58 13.27 6.76
C ILE A 19 4.30 13.46 5.42
N THR A 20 3.59 13.18 4.34
CA THR A 20 4.03 13.34 2.95
C THR A 20 3.12 14.34 2.23
N PHE A 21 3.43 15.63 2.35
CA PHE A 21 2.59 16.72 1.81
C PHE A 21 2.35 16.62 0.30
N TRP A 22 3.29 16.04 -0.45
CA TRP A 22 3.20 15.89 -1.90
C TRP A 22 2.26 14.75 -2.34
N SER A 23 1.98 13.76 -1.49
CA SER A 23 1.29 12.52 -1.90
C SER A 23 -0.09 12.76 -2.50
N ALA A 24 -0.89 13.67 -1.93
CA ALA A 24 -2.23 13.99 -2.42
C ALA A 24 -2.24 14.72 -3.78
N VAL A 25 -1.20 15.49 -4.07
CA VAL A 25 -1.11 16.33 -5.28
C VAL A 25 -0.08 15.82 -6.29
N GLU A 26 0.53 14.66 -6.04
CA GLU A 26 1.59 14.06 -6.86
C GLU A 26 1.20 13.95 -8.33
N LYS A 27 0.03 13.41 -8.64
CA LYS A 27 -0.39 13.19 -10.02
C LYS A 27 -0.64 14.52 -10.75
N LEU A 28 -1.13 15.53 -10.03
CA LEU A 28 -1.30 16.88 -10.58
C LEU A 28 0.06 17.55 -10.82
N PHE A 29 1.02 17.37 -9.91
CA PHE A 29 2.40 17.83 -10.11
C PHE A 29 3.06 17.16 -11.32
N MET A 30 2.94 15.83 -11.46
CA MET A 30 3.51 15.11 -12.61
C MET A 30 2.95 15.63 -13.94
N LEU A 31 1.64 15.87 -14.02
CA LEU A 31 1.02 16.49 -15.20
C LEU A 31 1.52 17.92 -15.42
N HIS A 32 1.71 18.70 -14.34
CA HIS A 32 2.24 20.08 -14.42
C HIS A 32 3.66 20.13 -15.00
N ILE A 33 4.52 19.14 -14.70
CA ILE A 33 5.88 19.04 -15.28
C ILE A 33 5.90 18.31 -16.63
N GLY A 34 4.74 18.15 -17.29
CA GLY A 34 4.61 17.61 -18.64
C GLY A 34 4.60 16.08 -18.74
N VAL A 35 4.48 15.37 -17.64
CA VAL A 35 4.35 13.90 -17.66
C VAL A 35 2.93 13.52 -18.10
N SER A 36 2.80 12.71 -19.16
CA SER A 36 1.51 12.23 -19.65
C SER A 36 0.86 11.23 -18.65
N PRO A 37 -0.46 11.00 -18.75
CA PRO A 37 -1.12 9.94 -17.96
C PRO A 37 -0.45 8.56 -18.12
N PHE A 38 0.01 8.22 -19.30
CA PHE A 38 0.79 6.99 -19.55
C PHE A 38 2.14 7.02 -18.82
N GLY A 39 2.84 8.16 -18.82
CA GLY A 39 4.09 8.35 -18.07
C GLY A 39 3.89 8.19 -16.56
N ILE A 40 2.76 8.64 -16.01
CA ILE A 40 2.40 8.42 -14.59
C ILE A 40 2.26 6.92 -14.31
N VAL A 41 1.66 6.17 -15.22
CA VAL A 41 1.53 4.71 -15.06
C VAL A 41 2.90 4.02 -15.16
N ILE A 42 3.77 4.44 -16.07
CA ILE A 42 5.16 3.94 -16.12
C ILE A 42 5.87 4.18 -14.78
N ASN A 43 5.69 5.36 -14.18
CA ASN A 43 6.21 5.66 -12.84
C ASN A 43 5.70 4.67 -11.78
N THR A 44 4.39 4.39 -11.77
CA THR A 44 3.78 3.39 -10.87
C THR A 44 4.34 1.99 -11.12
N ILE A 45 4.55 1.58 -12.38
CA ILE A 45 5.15 0.28 -12.72
C ILE A 45 6.57 0.19 -12.19
N VAL A 46 7.39 1.23 -12.34
CA VAL A 46 8.74 1.28 -11.78
C VAL A 46 8.68 1.11 -10.26
N PHE A 47 7.76 1.80 -9.57
CA PHE A 47 7.54 1.62 -8.14
C PHE A 47 7.21 0.16 -7.77
N LEU A 48 6.24 -0.46 -8.44
CA LEU A 48 5.84 -1.85 -8.21
C LEU A 48 7.00 -2.84 -8.46
N VAL A 49 7.78 -2.61 -9.51
CA VAL A 49 8.97 -3.43 -9.82
C VAL A 49 10.01 -3.33 -8.70
N ILE A 50 10.24 -2.15 -8.15
CA ILE A 50 11.15 -1.96 -7.01
C ILE A 50 10.63 -2.73 -5.78
N LEU A 51 9.34 -2.64 -5.46
CA LEU A 51 8.77 -3.39 -4.34
C LEU A 51 8.99 -4.89 -4.51
N VAL A 52 8.63 -5.43 -5.68
CA VAL A 52 8.77 -6.88 -5.96
C VAL A 52 10.22 -7.34 -5.97
N ALA A 53 11.11 -6.59 -6.62
CA ALA A 53 12.52 -6.98 -6.78
C ALA A 53 13.32 -6.90 -5.48
N PHE A 54 13.00 -5.97 -4.60
CA PHE A 54 13.79 -5.66 -3.41
C PHE A 54 13.15 -6.07 -2.09
N ASP A 55 11.90 -6.53 -2.06
CA ASP A 55 11.23 -6.98 -0.83
C ASP A 55 12.04 -8.08 -0.10
N VAL A 56 12.41 -9.13 -0.82
CA VAL A 56 13.22 -10.24 -0.27
C VAL A 56 14.65 -9.80 0.07
N PRO A 57 15.42 -9.14 -0.82
CA PRO A 57 16.75 -8.61 -0.48
C PRO A 57 16.75 -7.66 0.73
N ALA A 58 15.75 -6.81 0.86
CA ALA A 58 15.65 -5.87 1.99
C ALA A 58 15.37 -6.60 3.31
N GLY A 59 14.53 -7.64 3.30
CA GLY A 59 14.31 -8.50 4.47
C GLY A 59 15.61 -9.19 4.92
N VAL A 60 16.35 -9.78 3.97
CA VAL A 60 17.67 -10.37 4.27
C VAL A 60 18.65 -9.33 4.82
N LEU A 61 18.66 -8.13 4.27
CA LEU A 61 19.49 -7.04 4.77
C LEU A 61 19.12 -6.66 6.21
N ALA A 62 17.81 -6.54 6.52
CA ALA A 62 17.32 -6.21 7.85
C ALA A 62 17.67 -7.29 8.90
N ASP A 63 17.73 -8.57 8.48
CA ASP A 63 18.10 -9.69 9.35
C ASP A 63 19.62 -9.78 9.60
N HIS A 64 20.46 -9.34 8.64
CA HIS A 64 21.92 -9.38 8.76
C HIS A 64 22.52 -8.07 9.33
N TRP A 65 21.79 -6.97 9.19
CA TRP A 65 22.18 -5.68 9.74
C TRP A 65 21.43 -5.39 11.04
N LYS A 66 21.91 -4.38 11.78
CA LYS A 66 21.14 -3.82 12.89
C LYS A 66 19.90 -3.12 12.33
N ARG A 67 18.72 -3.45 12.85
CA ARG A 67 17.43 -2.85 12.43
C ARG A 67 17.45 -1.32 12.46
N LYS A 68 18.15 -0.74 13.42
CA LYS A 68 18.40 0.70 13.51
C LYS A 68 18.98 1.26 12.21
N TYR A 69 20.01 0.64 11.63
CA TYR A 69 20.65 1.15 10.41
C TYR A 69 19.79 0.95 9.17
N THR A 70 19.01 -0.11 9.13
CA THR A 70 18.02 -0.33 8.06
C THR A 70 16.95 0.76 8.06
N LEU A 71 16.43 1.13 9.25
CA LEU A 71 15.48 2.26 9.37
C LEU A 71 16.13 3.59 8.99
N GLN A 72 17.38 3.84 9.39
CA GLN A 72 18.13 5.06 9.00
C GLN A 72 18.25 5.17 7.48
N LEU A 73 18.65 4.07 6.82
CA LEU A 73 18.76 4.03 5.36
C LEU A 73 17.41 4.26 4.69
N GLY A 74 16.33 3.67 5.23
CA GLY A 74 14.97 3.92 4.75
C GLY A 74 14.56 5.39 4.85
N PHE A 75 14.74 6.03 6.01
CA PHE A 75 14.40 7.45 6.17
C PHE A 75 15.31 8.37 5.33
N LEU A 76 16.57 8.00 5.12
CA LEU A 76 17.45 8.70 4.17
C LEU A 76 16.90 8.57 2.73
N ALA A 77 16.44 7.39 2.34
CA ALA A 77 15.83 7.18 1.03
C ALA A 77 14.56 8.04 0.84
N LEU A 78 13.70 8.17 1.85
CA LEU A 78 12.50 9.01 1.78
C LEU A 78 12.85 10.52 1.75
N LEU A 79 13.88 10.93 2.49
CA LEU A 79 14.43 12.29 2.41
C LEU A 79 14.92 12.59 0.99
N LEU A 80 15.78 11.71 0.42
CA LEU A 80 16.30 11.86 -0.93
C LEU A 80 15.18 11.85 -1.99
N SER A 81 14.21 10.95 -1.84
CA SER A 81 13.01 10.91 -2.68
C SER A 81 12.33 12.29 -2.70
N SER A 82 12.07 12.88 -1.55
CA SER A 82 11.42 14.18 -1.46
C SER A 82 12.26 15.30 -2.07
N VAL A 83 13.59 15.31 -1.86
CA VAL A 83 14.48 16.31 -2.46
C VAL A 83 14.50 16.18 -3.99
N ILE A 84 14.69 14.97 -4.51
CA ILE A 84 14.72 14.69 -5.95
C ILE A 84 13.39 15.07 -6.60
N GLY A 85 12.27 14.67 -6.01
CA GLY A 85 10.94 15.02 -6.52
C GLY A 85 10.73 16.54 -6.63
N GLY A 86 11.20 17.31 -5.64
CA GLY A 86 11.10 18.77 -5.64
C GLY A 86 11.89 19.44 -6.77
N PHE A 87 12.99 18.86 -7.24
CA PHE A 87 13.80 19.39 -8.35
C PHE A 87 13.37 18.86 -9.72
N SER A 88 12.60 17.79 -9.82
CA SER A 88 12.23 17.14 -11.07
C SER A 88 11.45 18.05 -12.02
N GLN A 89 11.73 17.97 -13.32
CA GLN A 89 11.11 18.78 -14.39
C GLN A 89 10.47 17.90 -15.48
N ASN A 90 10.69 16.59 -15.45
CA ASN A 90 10.18 15.61 -16.40
C ASN A 90 10.17 14.23 -15.77
N LEU A 91 9.62 13.22 -16.48
CA LEU A 91 9.55 11.86 -16.00
C LEU A 91 10.91 11.24 -15.68
N ALA A 92 11.92 11.46 -16.55
CA ALA A 92 13.25 10.86 -16.38
C ALA A 92 13.93 11.33 -15.07
N GLU A 93 13.76 12.61 -14.72
CA GLU A 93 14.26 13.18 -13.47
C GLU A 93 13.40 12.77 -12.26
N TYR A 94 12.12 12.42 -12.47
CA TYR A 94 11.22 11.98 -11.42
C TYR A 94 11.41 10.49 -11.04
N LEU A 95 11.80 9.62 -11.98
CA LEU A 95 11.99 8.19 -11.71
C LEU A 95 12.97 7.88 -10.56
N PRO A 96 14.12 8.57 -10.39
CA PRO A 96 14.97 8.38 -9.21
C PRO A 96 14.27 8.66 -7.86
N MET A 97 13.33 9.62 -7.83
CA MET A 97 12.47 9.86 -6.67
C MET A 97 11.67 8.59 -6.34
N THR A 98 11.03 7.99 -7.34
CA THR A 98 10.21 6.78 -7.21
C THR A 98 11.04 5.58 -6.76
N ILE A 99 12.26 5.43 -7.28
CA ILE A 99 13.19 4.38 -6.84
C ILE A 99 13.56 4.56 -5.36
N ALA A 100 13.86 5.78 -4.94
CA ALA A 100 14.18 6.07 -3.54
C ALA A 100 12.97 5.85 -2.62
N LEU A 101 11.74 6.22 -3.07
CA LEU A 101 10.50 5.97 -2.35
C LEU A 101 10.24 4.47 -2.17
N GLY A 102 10.40 3.68 -3.25
CA GLY A 102 10.32 2.22 -3.17
C GLY A 102 11.35 1.64 -2.20
N GLY A 103 12.59 2.17 -2.22
CA GLY A 103 13.64 1.83 -1.27
C GLY A 103 13.23 2.09 0.18
N PHE A 104 12.60 3.23 0.47
CA PHE A 104 12.02 3.50 1.79
C PHE A 104 11.03 2.41 2.21
N ILE A 105 10.06 2.09 1.37
CA ILE A 105 9.00 1.12 1.69
C ILE A 105 9.60 -0.25 2.03
N VAL A 106 10.44 -0.80 1.13
CA VAL A 106 11.00 -2.16 1.31
C VAL A 106 11.95 -2.26 2.51
N LEU A 107 12.70 -1.19 2.82
CA LEU A 107 13.59 -1.17 3.97
C LEU A 107 12.87 -1.00 5.30
N THR A 108 11.73 -0.31 5.31
CA THR A 108 11.10 0.09 6.59
C THR A 108 9.93 -0.80 6.99
N GLN A 109 9.14 -1.31 6.06
CA GLN A 109 7.88 -2.01 6.36
C GLN A 109 8.07 -3.17 7.35
N GLY A 110 8.86 -4.18 7.01
CA GLY A 110 9.16 -5.30 7.91
C GLY A 110 10.02 -4.90 9.13
N THR A 111 10.96 -3.97 8.92
CA THR A 111 11.90 -3.53 9.95
C THR A 111 11.21 -2.77 11.09
N PHE A 112 10.19 -1.94 10.80
CA PHE A 112 9.38 -1.31 11.85
C PHE A 112 8.68 -2.33 12.73
N GLN A 113 8.03 -3.32 12.12
CA GLN A 113 7.31 -4.36 12.83
C GLN A 113 8.25 -5.18 13.71
N ALA A 114 9.37 -5.60 13.15
CA ALA A 114 10.36 -6.38 13.86
C ALA A 114 11.02 -5.59 15.01
N MET A 115 11.38 -4.31 14.79
CA MET A 115 11.94 -3.43 15.82
C MET A 115 10.95 -3.18 16.97
N MET A 116 9.65 -3.05 16.66
CA MET A 116 8.58 -2.92 17.65
C MET A 116 8.46 -4.19 18.49
N TYR A 117 8.40 -5.36 17.84
CA TYR A 117 8.27 -6.66 18.50
C TYR A 117 9.46 -6.91 19.46
N ASP A 118 10.70 -6.79 18.98
CA ASP A 118 11.90 -7.04 19.79
C ASP A 118 12.02 -6.04 20.94
N SER A 119 11.65 -4.77 20.73
CA SER A 119 11.67 -3.76 21.81
C SER A 119 10.65 -4.07 22.90
N LEU A 120 9.50 -4.68 22.56
CA LEU A 120 8.51 -5.14 23.53
C LEU A 120 8.98 -6.43 24.23
N GLU A 121 9.64 -7.34 23.49
CA GLU A 121 10.21 -8.57 24.06
C GLU A 121 11.31 -8.27 25.10
N ASP A 122 12.20 -7.31 24.82
CA ASP A 122 13.25 -6.86 25.76
C ASP A 122 12.69 -6.40 27.12
N THR A 123 11.42 -5.98 27.15
CA THR A 123 10.74 -5.50 28.38
C THR A 123 9.64 -6.44 28.89
N GLY A 124 9.46 -7.62 28.27
CA GLY A 124 8.45 -8.61 28.64
C GLY A 124 7.02 -8.22 28.27
N HIS A 125 6.83 -7.34 27.29
CA HIS A 125 5.51 -6.85 26.87
C HIS A 125 5.08 -7.35 25.46
N GLN A 126 5.70 -8.40 24.92
CA GLN A 126 5.40 -8.96 23.59
C GLN A 126 3.94 -9.32 23.39
N ALA A 127 3.22 -9.74 24.45
CA ALA A 127 1.78 -10.04 24.38
C ALA A 127 0.91 -8.82 24.00
N SER A 128 1.45 -7.59 24.10
CA SER A 128 0.75 -6.37 23.72
C SER A 128 1.11 -5.88 22.31
N TYR A 129 1.88 -6.66 21.54
CA TYR A 129 2.39 -6.28 20.21
C TYR A 129 1.29 -5.78 19.25
N ASP A 130 0.19 -6.53 19.11
CA ASP A 130 -0.90 -6.18 18.20
C ASP A 130 -1.50 -4.80 18.50
N LYS A 131 -1.65 -4.46 19.79
CA LYS A 131 -2.14 -3.14 20.22
C LYS A 131 -1.17 -2.03 19.81
N HIS A 132 0.13 -2.23 20.01
CA HIS A 132 1.17 -1.24 19.70
C HIS A 132 1.34 -1.08 18.19
N GLN A 133 1.28 -2.18 17.45
CA GLN A 133 1.32 -2.18 15.97
C GLN A 133 0.11 -1.47 15.39
N GLY A 134 -1.09 -1.76 15.89
CA GLY A 134 -2.32 -1.09 15.47
C GLY A 134 -2.28 0.43 15.71
N LEU A 135 -1.80 0.87 16.88
CA LEU A 135 -1.63 2.30 17.19
C LEU A 135 -0.58 2.95 16.28
N SER A 136 0.52 2.26 16.04
CA SER A 136 1.60 2.74 15.16
C SER A 136 1.09 2.97 13.73
N HIS A 137 0.32 2.03 13.19
CA HIS A 137 -0.30 2.16 11.87
C HIS A 137 -1.38 3.26 11.83
N ALA A 138 -2.18 3.40 12.88
CA ALA A 138 -3.15 4.50 12.98
C ALA A 138 -2.48 5.87 12.98
N LEU A 139 -1.32 6.03 13.63
CA LEU A 139 -0.53 7.26 13.61
C LEU A 139 0.02 7.57 12.21
N PHE A 140 0.50 6.55 11.47
CA PHE A 140 0.91 6.71 10.07
C PHE A 140 -0.25 7.25 9.20
N LEU A 141 -1.43 6.63 9.30
CA LEU A 141 -2.61 7.06 8.56
C LEU A 141 -3.10 8.45 8.96
N ALA A 142 -2.99 8.80 10.26
CA ALA A 142 -3.30 10.15 10.73
C ALA A 142 -2.35 11.19 10.12
N GLY A 143 -1.04 10.88 10.10
CA GLY A 143 -0.04 11.72 9.43
C GLY A 143 -0.34 11.92 7.96
N LEU A 144 -0.69 10.83 7.24
CA LEU A 144 -1.03 10.87 5.82
C LEU A 144 -2.31 11.68 5.55
N GLY A 145 -3.35 11.50 6.36
CA GLY A 145 -4.60 12.25 6.22
C GLY A 145 -4.42 13.76 6.47
N ILE A 146 -3.71 14.12 7.54
CA ILE A 146 -3.41 15.52 7.88
C ILE A 146 -2.55 16.16 6.78
N SER A 147 -1.49 15.48 6.35
CA SER A 147 -0.58 16.00 5.32
C SER A 147 -1.24 16.09 3.94
N SER A 148 -2.22 15.23 3.65
CA SER A 148 -2.99 15.32 2.40
C SER A 148 -3.76 16.64 2.31
N VAL A 149 -4.48 17.02 3.37
CA VAL A 149 -5.23 18.29 3.42
C VAL A 149 -4.25 19.48 3.41
N ALA A 150 -3.26 19.48 4.29
CA ALA A 150 -2.27 20.55 4.37
C ALA A 150 -1.49 20.70 3.05
N GLY A 151 -1.14 19.59 2.41
CA GLY A 151 -0.45 19.55 1.12
C GLY A 151 -1.27 20.17 -0.02
N GLY A 152 -2.59 19.98 -0.01
CA GLY A 152 -3.48 20.66 -0.94
C GLY A 152 -3.41 22.18 -0.83
N TYR A 153 -3.52 22.73 0.39
CA TYR A 153 -3.38 24.16 0.64
C TYR A 153 -1.98 24.70 0.33
N MET A 154 -0.93 23.92 0.69
CA MET A 154 0.44 24.32 0.41
C MET A 154 0.73 24.37 -1.10
N ALA A 155 0.24 23.41 -1.87
CA ALA A 155 0.41 23.39 -3.31
C ALA A 155 -0.30 24.59 -3.98
N ASP A 156 -1.48 24.97 -3.47
CA ASP A 156 -2.23 26.12 -3.96
C ASP A 156 -1.53 27.46 -3.64
N ALA A 157 -1.01 27.60 -2.42
CA ALA A 157 -0.41 28.85 -1.94
C ALA A 157 1.04 29.04 -2.38
N PHE A 158 1.85 27.99 -2.42
CA PHE A 158 3.30 28.04 -2.60
C PHE A 158 3.79 27.23 -3.81
N GLY A 159 2.87 26.57 -4.54
CA GLY A 159 3.19 25.69 -5.65
C GLY A 159 3.62 24.26 -5.21
N PHE A 160 3.55 23.32 -6.15
CA PHE A 160 3.74 21.89 -5.88
C PHE A 160 5.11 21.55 -5.28
N ARG A 161 6.18 22.24 -5.70
CA ARG A 161 7.55 21.97 -5.24
C ARG A 161 7.74 22.21 -3.75
N ALA A 162 6.99 23.17 -3.17
CA ALA A 162 7.01 23.45 -1.73
C ALA A 162 6.64 22.19 -0.91
N ASN A 163 5.67 21.40 -1.38
CA ASN A 163 5.25 20.17 -0.72
C ASN A 163 6.39 19.17 -0.58
N TYR A 164 7.21 19.02 -1.62
CA TYR A 164 8.36 18.13 -1.62
C TYR A 164 9.44 18.59 -0.63
N PHE A 165 9.81 19.87 -0.67
CA PHE A 165 10.84 20.40 0.24
C PHE A 165 10.38 20.44 1.70
N MET A 166 9.10 20.72 1.96
CA MET A 166 8.57 20.62 3.32
C MET A 166 8.55 19.18 3.83
N THR A 167 8.20 18.21 2.98
CA THR A 167 8.34 16.78 3.31
C THR A 167 9.80 16.43 3.60
N ALA A 168 10.74 16.90 2.79
CA ALA A 168 12.17 16.68 3.01
C ALA A 168 12.62 17.22 4.39
N GLY A 169 12.13 18.40 4.80
CA GLY A 169 12.39 18.95 6.14
C GLY A 169 11.87 18.05 7.26
N VAL A 170 10.66 17.52 7.14
CA VAL A 170 10.09 16.58 8.10
C VAL A 170 10.91 15.27 8.13
N MET A 171 11.30 14.75 6.96
CA MET A 171 12.08 13.50 6.86
C MET A 171 13.51 13.67 7.39
N ALA A 172 14.11 14.86 7.27
CA ALA A 172 15.39 15.16 7.94
C ALA A 172 15.27 15.05 9.46
N GLY A 173 14.20 15.62 10.05
CA GLY A 173 13.88 15.46 11.47
C GLY A 173 13.65 14.00 11.88
N ALA A 174 12.91 13.23 11.05
CA ALA A 174 12.68 11.81 11.27
C ALA A 174 14.00 11.01 11.20
N LEU A 175 14.86 11.29 10.24
CA LEU A 175 16.19 10.67 10.12
C LEU A 175 17.03 10.94 11.38
N LEU A 176 17.05 12.16 11.88
CA LEU A 176 17.75 12.50 13.15
C LEU A 176 17.16 11.71 14.33
N LEU A 177 15.84 11.54 14.39
CA LEU A 177 15.20 10.74 15.44
C LEU A 177 15.62 9.26 15.36
N THR A 178 15.82 8.69 14.16
CA THR A 178 16.30 7.30 14.02
C THR A 178 17.68 7.08 14.62
N ILE A 179 18.54 8.13 14.66
CA ILE A 179 19.88 8.05 15.28
C ILE A 179 19.77 7.75 16.78
N THR A 180 18.69 8.17 17.42
CA THR A 180 18.46 7.95 18.85
C THR A 180 17.89 6.57 19.19
N LEU A 181 17.51 5.76 18.20
CA LEU A 181 17.06 4.38 18.43
C LEU A 181 18.20 3.53 19.00
N THR A 182 17.84 2.59 19.83
CA THR A 182 18.76 1.58 20.38
C THR A 182 18.44 0.22 19.76
N GLU A 183 19.47 -0.57 19.43
CA GLU A 183 19.26 -1.92 18.91
C GLU A 183 18.72 -2.82 20.02
N PRO A 184 17.58 -3.52 19.82
CA PRO A 184 17.05 -4.48 20.79
C PRO A 184 18.00 -5.66 21.01
N LYS A 185 18.05 -6.20 22.23
CA LYS A 185 18.89 -7.35 22.59
C LYS A 185 18.32 -8.67 22.05
N ALA A 186 16.99 -8.73 21.87
CA ALA A 186 16.28 -9.90 21.35
C ALA A 186 16.59 -10.19 19.87
N HIS A 187 17.16 -9.21 19.14
CA HIS A 187 17.50 -9.39 17.73
C HIS A 187 18.52 -10.53 17.53
N LYS A 188 18.10 -11.60 16.88
CA LYS A 188 18.95 -12.75 16.50
C LYS A 188 19.04 -12.81 14.98
N ILE A 189 20.28 -12.90 14.47
CA ILE A 189 20.53 -13.09 13.04
C ILE A 189 20.08 -14.50 12.66
N VAL A 190 19.08 -14.59 11.76
CA VAL A 190 18.54 -15.87 11.27
C VAL A 190 19.13 -16.17 9.88
N SER A 191 19.76 -17.32 9.73
CA SER A 191 20.27 -17.78 8.43
C SER A 191 19.23 -18.68 7.78
N ASP A 192 18.50 -18.18 6.78
CA ASP A 192 17.47 -18.96 6.08
C ASP A 192 18.01 -19.57 4.77
N ARG A 193 18.42 -20.84 4.82
CA ARG A 193 18.88 -21.61 3.65
C ARG A 193 17.75 -22.25 2.81
N LYS A 194 16.48 -22.10 3.22
CA LYS A 194 15.36 -22.87 2.63
C LYS A 194 14.37 -22.04 1.79
N LEU A 195 14.61 -20.77 1.58
CA LEU A 195 13.65 -19.85 0.94
C LEU A 195 13.16 -20.33 -0.44
N LYS A 196 14.07 -20.78 -1.33
CA LYS A 196 13.68 -21.28 -2.66
C LYS A 196 12.78 -22.53 -2.60
N ALA A 197 13.04 -23.44 -1.66
CA ALA A 197 12.23 -24.64 -1.48
C ALA A 197 10.83 -24.28 -0.96
N HIS A 198 10.73 -23.32 -0.04
CA HIS A 198 9.45 -22.82 0.49
C HIS A 198 8.62 -22.11 -0.58
N ILE A 199 9.21 -21.26 -1.43
CA ILE A 199 8.51 -20.60 -2.54
C ILE A 199 7.92 -21.64 -3.51
N HIS A 200 8.71 -22.65 -3.91
CA HIS A 200 8.25 -23.70 -4.81
C HIS A 200 7.12 -24.54 -4.20
N SER A 201 7.23 -24.91 -2.92
CA SER A 201 6.19 -25.68 -2.21
C SER A 201 4.89 -24.89 -2.07
N SER A 202 4.96 -23.59 -1.74
CA SER A 202 3.79 -22.71 -1.63
C SER A 202 3.07 -22.56 -2.96
N PHE A 203 3.81 -22.31 -4.04
CA PHE A 203 3.22 -22.20 -5.38
C PHE A 203 2.54 -23.51 -5.81
N LYS A 204 3.21 -24.65 -5.62
CA LYS A 204 2.63 -25.97 -5.92
C LYS A 204 1.36 -26.22 -5.11
N GLN A 205 1.31 -25.83 -3.84
CA GLN A 205 0.14 -26.02 -2.98
C GLN A 205 -1.03 -25.12 -3.40
N ILE A 206 -0.77 -23.86 -3.77
CA ILE A 206 -1.82 -22.95 -4.29
C ILE A 206 -2.47 -23.58 -5.52
N VAL A 207 -1.69 -24.07 -6.47
CA VAL A 207 -2.22 -24.63 -7.73
C VAL A 207 -2.88 -25.99 -7.53
N SER A 208 -2.42 -26.81 -6.58
CA SER A 208 -2.97 -28.15 -6.33
C SER A 208 -4.25 -28.16 -5.50
N SER A 209 -4.52 -27.13 -4.70
CA SER A 209 -5.74 -26.99 -3.89
C SER A 209 -6.74 -26.08 -4.59
N LYS A 210 -7.87 -26.63 -5.05
CA LYS A 210 -8.92 -25.86 -5.73
C LYS A 210 -9.45 -24.71 -4.86
N LEU A 211 -9.63 -24.95 -3.55
CA LEU A 211 -10.07 -23.93 -2.61
C LEU A 211 -9.04 -22.82 -2.47
N LEU A 212 -7.76 -23.17 -2.27
CA LEU A 212 -6.69 -22.20 -2.10
C LEU A 212 -6.47 -21.39 -3.39
N LEU A 213 -6.57 -22.03 -4.56
CA LEU A 213 -6.50 -21.34 -5.85
C LEU A 213 -7.63 -20.32 -6.01
N GLN A 214 -8.90 -20.70 -5.71
CA GLN A 214 -10.04 -19.80 -5.81
C GLN A 214 -9.93 -18.61 -4.83
N LEU A 215 -9.51 -18.85 -3.59
CA LEU A 215 -9.25 -17.79 -2.60
C LEU A 215 -8.11 -16.88 -3.06
N SER A 216 -7.05 -17.44 -3.62
CA SER A 216 -5.90 -16.69 -4.14
C SER A 216 -6.30 -15.78 -5.30
N LEU A 217 -7.08 -16.29 -6.25
CA LEU A 217 -7.63 -15.50 -7.36
C LEU A 217 -8.56 -14.39 -6.84
N PHE A 218 -9.35 -14.67 -5.79
CA PHE A 218 -10.21 -13.67 -5.18
C PHE A 218 -9.40 -12.53 -4.52
N VAL A 219 -8.41 -12.88 -3.70
CA VAL A 219 -7.51 -11.91 -3.09
C VAL A 219 -6.84 -11.06 -4.17
N THR A 220 -6.33 -11.69 -5.23
CA THR A 220 -5.70 -10.98 -6.35
C THR A 220 -6.66 -10.01 -7.04
N ALA A 221 -7.91 -10.42 -7.33
CA ALA A 221 -8.89 -9.55 -7.98
C ALA A 221 -9.24 -8.32 -7.11
N VAL A 222 -9.41 -8.51 -5.79
CA VAL A 222 -9.66 -7.41 -4.85
C VAL A 222 -8.43 -6.52 -4.71
N SER A 223 -7.23 -7.11 -4.62
CA SER A 223 -5.95 -6.39 -4.54
C SER A 223 -5.71 -5.50 -5.76
N VAL A 224 -5.96 -5.99 -6.97
CA VAL A 224 -5.83 -5.20 -8.22
C VAL A 224 -6.74 -3.98 -8.18
N LEU A 225 -8.01 -4.13 -7.78
CA LEU A 225 -8.94 -3.01 -7.64
C LEU A 225 -8.47 -2.01 -6.59
N GLN A 226 -8.07 -2.49 -5.41
CA GLN A 226 -7.62 -1.64 -4.32
C GLN A 226 -6.35 -0.86 -4.69
N THR A 227 -5.37 -1.54 -5.30
CA THR A 227 -4.13 -0.88 -5.74
C THR A 227 -4.41 0.14 -6.83
N ALA A 228 -5.28 -0.17 -7.80
CA ALA A 228 -5.67 0.81 -8.82
C ALA A 228 -6.34 2.05 -8.19
N GLN A 229 -7.17 1.89 -7.17
CA GLN A 229 -7.80 3.01 -6.47
C GLN A 229 -6.76 3.86 -5.73
N ILE A 230 -5.76 3.25 -5.09
CA ILE A 230 -4.69 3.96 -4.37
C ILE A 230 -3.76 4.66 -5.35
N GLU A 231 -3.25 3.95 -6.35
CA GLU A 231 -2.23 4.46 -7.26
C GLU A 231 -2.77 5.46 -8.29
N TYR A 232 -3.99 5.25 -8.78
CA TYR A 232 -4.57 6.05 -9.85
C TYR A 232 -5.73 6.95 -9.40
N GLY A 233 -6.11 6.94 -8.12
CA GLY A 233 -7.15 7.82 -7.57
C GLY A 233 -6.87 9.31 -7.83
N GLY A 234 -5.61 9.73 -7.72
CA GLY A 234 -5.20 11.07 -8.07
C GLY A 234 -5.46 11.45 -9.53
N LEU A 235 -5.30 10.52 -10.49
CA LEU A 235 -5.68 10.75 -11.90
C LEU A 235 -7.19 10.91 -12.07
N LEU A 236 -7.99 10.14 -11.34
CA LEU A 236 -9.45 10.32 -11.33
C LEU A 236 -9.83 11.71 -10.81
N PHE A 237 -9.22 12.17 -9.72
CA PHE A 237 -9.50 13.48 -9.15
C PHE A 237 -9.13 14.61 -10.12
N VAL A 238 -8.00 14.48 -10.85
CA VAL A 238 -7.63 15.41 -11.91
C VAL A 238 -8.64 15.39 -13.06
N ALA A 239 -9.07 14.19 -13.50
CA ALA A 239 -10.06 14.04 -14.58
C ALA A 239 -11.44 14.66 -14.18
N LEU A 240 -11.74 14.74 -12.88
CA LEU A 240 -12.93 15.42 -12.34
C LEU A 240 -12.74 16.94 -12.16
N GLY A 241 -11.62 17.50 -12.61
CA GLY A 241 -11.33 18.93 -12.54
C GLY A 241 -11.06 19.42 -11.13
N MET A 242 -10.47 18.59 -10.26
CA MET A 242 -10.12 19.02 -8.90
C MET A 242 -8.78 19.75 -8.89
N GLY A 243 -8.77 20.96 -8.30
CA GLY A 243 -7.54 21.66 -7.97
C GLY A 243 -6.87 21.09 -6.70
N PRO A 244 -5.68 21.61 -6.33
CA PRO A 244 -4.86 21.07 -5.26
C PRO A 244 -5.59 20.89 -3.92
N ILE A 245 -6.35 21.89 -3.48
CA ILE A 245 -7.11 21.87 -2.21
C ILE A 245 -8.13 20.73 -2.21
N LEU A 246 -8.94 20.61 -3.28
CA LEU A 246 -9.94 19.56 -3.38
C LEU A 246 -9.30 18.17 -3.46
N MET A 247 -8.16 18.04 -4.13
CA MET A 247 -7.39 16.78 -4.16
C MET A 247 -6.89 16.41 -2.77
N GLY A 248 -6.45 17.38 -1.97
CA GLY A 248 -6.07 17.17 -0.58
C GLY A 248 -7.20 16.56 0.25
N TYR A 249 -8.40 17.13 0.18
CA TYR A 249 -9.59 16.59 0.85
C TYR A 249 -10.01 15.24 0.29
N ALA A 250 -10.02 15.08 -1.02
CA ALA A 250 -10.41 13.82 -1.68
C ALA A 250 -9.49 12.66 -1.26
N SER A 251 -8.18 12.89 -1.23
CA SER A 251 -7.19 11.90 -0.77
C SER A 251 -7.31 11.62 0.72
N ALA A 252 -7.57 12.64 1.56
CA ALA A 252 -7.79 12.45 2.99
C ALA A 252 -9.04 11.59 3.26
N VAL A 253 -10.15 11.83 2.55
CA VAL A 253 -11.37 11.00 2.64
C VAL A 253 -11.08 9.56 2.22
N GLN A 254 -10.36 9.35 1.12
CA GLN A 254 -9.95 8.02 0.66
C GLN A 254 -9.12 7.28 1.73
N CYS A 255 -8.14 7.97 2.32
CA CYS A 255 -7.30 7.43 3.40
C CYS A 255 -8.14 7.04 4.62
N LEU A 256 -9.02 7.91 5.09
CA LEU A 256 -9.90 7.68 6.23
C LEU A 256 -10.85 6.49 6.00
N LEU A 257 -11.46 6.39 4.83
CA LEU A 257 -12.35 5.28 4.49
C LEU A 257 -11.60 3.95 4.39
N SER A 258 -10.40 3.95 3.83
CA SER A 258 -9.54 2.77 3.79
C SER A 258 -9.12 2.34 5.20
N ALA A 259 -8.73 3.26 6.06
CA ALA A 259 -8.40 3.01 7.46
C ALA A 259 -9.60 2.48 8.25
N PHE A 260 -10.78 3.09 8.08
CA PHE A 260 -12.01 2.63 8.70
C PHE A 260 -12.40 1.24 8.21
N GLY A 261 -12.26 0.95 6.91
CA GLY A 261 -12.50 -0.37 6.33
C GLY A 261 -11.60 -1.45 6.96
N GLN A 262 -10.31 -1.16 7.10
CA GLN A 262 -9.37 -2.06 7.79
C GLN A 262 -9.76 -2.31 9.25
N ALA A 263 -10.09 -1.27 10.00
CA ALA A 263 -10.51 -1.39 11.39
C ALA A 263 -11.86 -2.14 11.54
N ALA A 264 -12.79 -1.95 10.61
CA ALA A 264 -14.08 -2.62 10.60
C ALA A 264 -14.01 -4.09 10.19
N ALA A 265 -12.97 -4.49 9.45
CA ALA A 265 -12.83 -5.84 8.89
C ALA A 265 -12.94 -6.94 9.97
N SER A 266 -12.32 -6.77 11.14
CA SER A 266 -12.37 -7.72 12.24
C SER A 266 -13.78 -7.86 12.84
N LYS A 267 -14.56 -6.77 12.88
CA LYS A 267 -15.94 -6.77 13.41
C LYS A 267 -16.93 -7.39 12.42
N VAL A 268 -16.75 -7.15 11.13
CA VAL A 268 -17.61 -7.73 10.07
C VAL A 268 -17.31 -9.22 9.88
N GLY A 269 -16.04 -9.61 10.05
CA GLY A 269 -15.58 -10.99 9.91
C GLY A 269 -15.78 -11.52 8.49
N ARG A 270 -15.90 -12.84 8.34
CA ARG A 270 -16.06 -13.53 7.04
C ARG A 270 -17.29 -13.09 6.24
N ARG A 271 -18.29 -12.49 6.89
CA ARG A 271 -19.47 -11.92 6.20
C ARG A 271 -19.08 -10.84 5.17
N ALA A 272 -17.93 -10.19 5.35
CA ALA A 272 -17.38 -9.21 4.42
C ALA A 272 -17.22 -9.79 2.99
N LEU A 273 -16.87 -11.07 2.86
CA LEU A 273 -16.69 -11.71 1.56
C LEU A 273 -17.98 -11.73 0.72
N ARG A 274 -19.14 -11.71 1.39
CA ARG A 274 -20.46 -11.62 0.71
C ARG A 274 -20.73 -10.24 0.10
N LEU A 275 -19.95 -9.22 0.47
CA LEU A 275 -20.04 -7.87 -0.09
C LEU A 275 -19.26 -7.72 -1.41
N ALA A 276 -18.54 -8.75 -1.87
CA ALA A 276 -17.78 -8.70 -3.11
C ALA A 276 -18.61 -8.29 -4.35
N PRO A 277 -19.85 -8.79 -4.57
CA PRO A 277 -20.67 -8.31 -5.66
C PRO A 277 -20.92 -6.80 -5.63
N LEU A 278 -21.15 -6.25 -4.43
CA LEU A 278 -21.36 -4.81 -4.24
C LEU A 278 -20.06 -4.02 -4.55
N LEU A 279 -18.88 -4.53 -4.18
CA LEU A 279 -17.59 -3.92 -4.54
C LEU A 279 -17.45 -3.82 -6.07
N PHE A 280 -17.64 -4.92 -6.79
CA PHE A 280 -17.46 -4.93 -8.24
C PHE A 280 -18.52 -4.08 -8.97
N VAL A 281 -19.77 -4.09 -8.50
CA VAL A 281 -20.83 -3.23 -9.03
C VAL A 281 -20.50 -1.75 -8.77
N THR A 282 -20.14 -1.36 -7.57
CA THR A 282 -19.79 0.04 -7.27
C THR A 282 -18.56 0.50 -8.03
N SER A 283 -17.56 -0.39 -8.23
CA SER A 283 -16.39 -0.11 -9.07
C SER A 283 -16.75 0.11 -10.53
N THR A 284 -17.72 -0.63 -11.06
CA THR A 284 -18.22 -0.42 -12.41
C THR A 284 -19.06 0.85 -12.53
N VAL A 285 -19.96 1.09 -11.57
CA VAL A 285 -20.84 2.27 -11.60
C VAL A 285 -20.03 3.56 -11.58
N PHE A 286 -19.01 3.69 -10.72
CA PHE A 286 -18.23 4.93 -10.70
C PHE A 286 -17.46 5.17 -12.01
N SER A 287 -17.02 4.13 -12.69
CA SER A 287 -16.31 4.25 -13.97
C SER A 287 -17.20 4.66 -15.14
N LEU A 288 -18.51 4.44 -15.04
CA LEU A 288 -19.50 4.85 -16.04
C LEU A 288 -19.99 6.29 -15.84
N ILE A 289 -19.79 6.87 -14.64
CA ILE A 289 -20.23 8.23 -14.30
C ILE A 289 -19.07 9.19 -14.50
N HIS A 290 -19.00 9.87 -15.62
CA HIS A 290 -17.88 10.73 -16.02
C HIS A 290 -17.97 12.15 -15.40
N ASN A 291 -18.43 12.27 -14.16
CA ASN A 291 -18.53 13.52 -13.43
C ASN A 291 -18.41 13.31 -11.92
N ARG A 292 -18.53 14.37 -11.11
CA ARG A 292 -18.33 14.32 -9.65
C ARG A 292 -19.29 13.39 -8.89
N TRP A 293 -20.42 13.00 -9.48
CA TRP A 293 -21.33 12.00 -8.90
C TRP A 293 -20.73 10.58 -8.89
N SER A 294 -19.60 10.35 -9.57
CA SER A 294 -18.83 9.11 -9.45
C SER A 294 -18.19 8.92 -8.06
N LEU A 295 -17.86 10.00 -7.34
CA LEU A 295 -17.10 9.98 -6.09
C LEU A 295 -17.75 9.14 -4.96
N PRO A 296 -19.06 9.25 -4.69
CA PRO A 296 -19.69 8.40 -3.67
C PRO A 296 -19.46 6.89 -3.94
N PHE A 297 -19.56 6.47 -5.20
CA PHE A 297 -19.34 5.08 -5.59
C PHE A 297 -17.87 4.69 -5.54
N PHE A 298 -16.96 5.59 -5.91
CA PHE A 298 -15.52 5.39 -5.77
C PHE A 298 -15.13 5.20 -4.29
N TYR A 299 -15.60 6.06 -3.40
CA TYR A 299 -15.32 5.97 -1.97
C TYR A 299 -15.95 4.74 -1.32
N LEU A 300 -17.16 4.37 -1.73
CA LEU A 300 -17.79 3.12 -1.28
C LEU A 300 -16.97 1.91 -1.74
N ALA A 301 -16.47 1.92 -2.98
CA ALA A 301 -15.60 0.86 -3.49
C ALA A 301 -14.26 0.80 -2.71
N CYS A 302 -13.64 1.94 -2.34
CA CYS A 302 -12.44 1.98 -1.50
C CYS A 302 -12.68 1.35 -0.12
N LEU A 303 -13.80 1.71 0.52
CA LEU A 303 -14.20 1.14 1.81
C LEU A 303 -14.40 -0.38 1.72
N LEU A 304 -15.19 -0.81 0.75
CA LEU A 304 -15.49 -2.23 0.55
C LEU A 304 -14.23 -3.04 0.22
N ALA A 305 -13.37 -2.53 -0.68
CA ALA A 305 -12.11 -3.18 -1.03
C ALA A 305 -11.24 -3.42 0.21
N SER A 306 -11.11 -2.40 1.09
CA SER A 306 -10.30 -2.51 2.32
C SER A 306 -10.86 -3.54 3.31
N VAL A 307 -12.20 -3.59 3.50
CA VAL A 307 -12.85 -4.58 4.37
C VAL A 307 -12.69 -5.99 3.83
N ILE A 308 -12.96 -6.17 2.53
CA ILE A 308 -12.97 -7.48 1.85
C ILE A 308 -11.56 -8.03 1.74
N TYR A 309 -10.57 -7.21 1.35
CA TYR A 309 -9.18 -7.62 1.19
C TYR A 309 -8.63 -8.25 2.47
N ASN A 310 -8.78 -7.58 3.61
CA ASN A 310 -8.30 -8.09 4.90
C ASN A 310 -8.94 -9.43 5.27
N GLN A 311 -10.24 -9.62 5.02
CA GLN A 311 -10.93 -10.87 5.33
C GLN A 311 -10.63 -11.99 4.33
N ALA A 312 -10.37 -11.65 3.07
CA ALA A 312 -9.95 -12.60 2.05
C ALA A 312 -8.52 -13.12 2.33
N GLU A 313 -7.60 -12.22 2.68
CA GLU A 313 -6.24 -12.58 3.08
C GLU A 313 -6.23 -13.49 4.32
N ALA A 314 -7.02 -13.13 5.35
CA ALA A 314 -7.17 -13.96 6.54
C ALA A 314 -7.79 -15.34 6.20
N ALA A 315 -8.71 -15.44 5.20
CA ALA A 315 -9.25 -16.72 4.75
C ALA A 315 -8.18 -17.62 4.11
N VAL A 316 -7.26 -17.04 3.35
CA VAL A 316 -6.09 -17.77 2.83
C VAL A 316 -5.21 -18.28 3.96
N GLN A 317 -4.97 -17.45 4.98
CA GLN A 317 -4.15 -17.82 6.14
C GLN A 317 -4.75 -19.02 6.91
N ASP A 318 -6.09 -19.08 7.08
CA ASP A 318 -6.75 -20.16 7.81
C ASP A 318 -6.63 -21.53 7.13
N VAL A 319 -6.66 -21.54 5.79
CA VAL A 319 -6.55 -22.79 4.99
C VAL A 319 -5.11 -23.17 4.65
N THR A 320 -4.14 -22.34 5.03
CA THR A 320 -2.72 -22.55 4.73
C THR A 320 -2.00 -23.12 5.97
N PRO A 321 -1.26 -24.23 5.84
CA PRO A 321 -0.43 -24.75 6.93
C PRO A 321 0.54 -23.72 7.50
N SER A 322 0.76 -23.76 8.82
CA SER A 322 1.58 -22.76 9.54
C SER A 322 3.00 -22.65 9.01
N GLU A 323 3.59 -23.78 8.55
CA GLU A 323 4.98 -23.88 8.08
C GLU A 323 5.25 -23.07 6.80
N ILE A 324 4.21 -22.85 5.98
CA ILE A 324 4.36 -22.15 4.67
C ILE A 324 3.46 -20.91 4.56
N ARG A 325 2.73 -20.53 5.63
CA ARG A 325 1.75 -19.44 5.62
C ARG A 325 2.36 -18.10 5.17
N ALA A 326 3.50 -17.73 5.75
CA ALA A 326 4.19 -16.48 5.40
C ALA A 326 4.62 -16.49 3.92
N THR A 327 5.18 -17.60 3.44
CA THR A 327 5.61 -17.75 2.04
C THR A 327 4.39 -17.72 1.08
N THR A 328 3.27 -18.32 1.47
CA THR A 328 2.03 -18.29 0.67
C THR A 328 1.51 -16.87 0.49
N LEU A 329 1.52 -16.05 1.55
CA LEU A 329 1.13 -14.63 1.46
C LEU A 329 2.09 -13.82 0.58
N SER A 330 3.40 -14.07 0.68
CA SER A 330 4.39 -13.44 -0.20
C SER A 330 4.18 -13.83 -1.67
N VAL A 331 3.89 -15.11 -1.96
CA VAL A 331 3.56 -15.57 -3.32
C VAL A 331 2.28 -14.91 -3.84
N LEU A 332 1.28 -14.71 -2.99
CA LEU A 332 0.05 -13.99 -3.35
C LEU A 332 0.32 -12.53 -3.71
N SER A 333 1.04 -11.81 -2.87
CA SER A 333 1.43 -10.41 -3.12
C SER A 333 2.24 -10.28 -4.39
N PHE A 334 3.22 -11.17 -4.59
CA PHE A 334 4.02 -11.24 -5.82
C PHE A 334 3.13 -11.47 -7.05
N SER A 335 2.25 -12.47 -7.00
CA SER A 335 1.35 -12.81 -8.11
C SER A 335 0.40 -11.65 -8.46
N SER A 336 -0.13 -10.96 -7.43
CA SER A 336 -0.99 -9.78 -7.62
C SER A 336 -0.24 -8.65 -8.32
N ASN A 337 1.01 -8.38 -7.92
CA ASN A 337 1.82 -7.34 -8.54
C ASN A 337 2.23 -7.70 -9.98
N VAL A 338 2.55 -8.97 -10.25
CA VAL A 338 2.85 -9.45 -11.62
C VAL A 338 1.66 -9.29 -12.55
N ILE A 339 0.43 -9.57 -12.07
CA ILE A 339 -0.81 -9.38 -12.84
C ILE A 339 -1.11 -7.89 -13.01
N LEU A 340 -0.83 -7.07 -12.00
CA LEU A 340 -1.08 -5.64 -12.04
C LEU A 340 -0.23 -4.92 -13.08
N VAL A 341 1.01 -5.35 -13.35
CA VAL A 341 1.90 -4.68 -14.33
C VAL A 341 1.27 -4.61 -15.73
N PRO A 342 0.86 -5.71 -16.40
CA PRO A 342 0.23 -5.62 -17.70
C PRO A 342 -1.12 -4.89 -17.67
N LEU A 343 -1.91 -5.05 -16.61
CA LEU A 343 -3.15 -4.29 -16.43
C LEU A 343 -2.89 -2.81 -16.29
N SER A 344 -1.81 -2.42 -15.63
CA SER A 344 -1.39 -1.01 -15.51
C SER A 344 -0.97 -0.43 -16.86
N LEU A 345 -0.23 -1.17 -17.70
CA LEU A 345 0.11 -0.72 -19.05
C LEU A 345 -1.15 -0.47 -19.89
N LEU A 346 -2.11 -1.37 -19.83
CA LEU A 346 -3.39 -1.20 -20.52
C LEU A 346 -4.19 -0.03 -19.92
N PHE A 347 -4.19 0.13 -18.58
CA PHE A 347 -4.78 1.28 -17.90
C PHE A 347 -4.18 2.58 -18.41
N GLY A 348 -2.84 2.69 -18.46
CA GLY A 348 -2.14 3.88 -18.92
C GLY A 348 -2.45 4.22 -20.38
N TRP A 349 -2.54 3.22 -21.25
CA TRP A 349 -2.92 3.42 -22.62
C TRP A 349 -4.36 3.93 -22.78
N LEU A 350 -5.31 3.35 -22.05
CA LEU A 350 -6.70 3.81 -22.03
C LEU A 350 -6.85 5.19 -21.38
N ALA A 351 -6.07 5.48 -20.37
CA ALA A 351 -6.10 6.77 -19.66
C ALA A 351 -5.64 7.97 -20.52
N LEU A 352 -4.93 7.73 -21.63
CA LEU A 352 -4.64 8.77 -22.63
C LEU A 352 -5.93 9.34 -23.26
N SER A 353 -6.97 8.52 -23.41
CA SER A 353 -8.27 8.94 -23.93
C SER A 353 -9.26 9.28 -22.82
N SER A 354 -9.34 8.45 -21.78
CA SER A 354 -10.22 8.63 -20.63
C SER A 354 -9.78 7.79 -19.44
N VAL A 355 -9.56 8.44 -18.30
CA VAL A 355 -9.29 7.77 -17.02
C VAL A 355 -10.48 6.88 -16.61
N PHE A 356 -11.70 7.27 -16.91
CA PHE A 356 -12.90 6.47 -16.63
C PHE A 356 -12.94 5.17 -17.42
N ASN A 357 -12.54 5.18 -18.71
CA ASN A 357 -12.42 3.96 -19.52
C ASN A 357 -11.35 3.01 -18.96
N ALA A 358 -10.27 3.56 -18.45
CA ALA A 358 -9.21 2.78 -17.79
C ALA A 358 -9.74 2.09 -16.52
N TYR A 359 -10.51 2.78 -15.69
CA TYR A 359 -11.17 2.19 -14.53
C TYR A 359 -12.24 1.18 -14.91
N PHE A 360 -13.01 1.44 -15.98
CA PHE A 360 -14.01 0.49 -16.48
C PHE A 360 -13.35 -0.85 -16.86
N MET A 361 -12.22 -0.82 -17.53
CA MET A 361 -11.45 -2.03 -17.89
C MET A 361 -11.07 -2.85 -16.63
N ILE A 362 -10.53 -2.19 -15.56
CA ILE A 362 -10.21 -2.89 -14.32
C ILE A 362 -11.47 -3.47 -13.67
N SER A 363 -12.58 -2.75 -13.70
CA SER A 363 -13.87 -3.21 -13.16
C SER A 363 -14.38 -4.45 -13.90
N VAL A 364 -14.20 -4.51 -15.23
CA VAL A 364 -14.56 -5.69 -16.05
C VAL A 364 -13.75 -6.91 -15.62
N VAL A 365 -12.46 -6.77 -15.34
CA VAL A 365 -11.64 -7.87 -14.80
C VAL A 365 -12.22 -8.39 -13.48
N GLY A 366 -12.65 -7.49 -12.60
CA GLY A 366 -13.33 -7.85 -11.34
C GLY A 366 -14.67 -8.57 -11.58
N LEU A 367 -15.48 -8.10 -12.55
CA LEU A 367 -16.75 -8.75 -12.90
C LEU A 367 -16.55 -10.13 -13.52
N LEU A 368 -15.54 -10.32 -14.36
CA LEU A 368 -15.19 -11.63 -14.91
C LEU A 368 -14.80 -12.61 -13.79
N TYR A 369 -14.06 -12.12 -12.80
CA TYR A 369 -13.77 -12.92 -11.62
C TYR A 369 -15.05 -13.26 -10.83
N LEU A 370 -15.96 -12.30 -10.63
CA LEU A 370 -17.24 -12.54 -9.95
C LEU A 370 -18.06 -13.60 -10.68
N LEU A 371 -18.12 -13.58 -12.01
CA LEU A 371 -18.77 -14.61 -12.81
C LEU A 371 -18.13 -15.99 -12.60
N ASN A 372 -16.81 -16.08 -12.65
CA ASN A 372 -16.09 -17.32 -12.33
C ASN A 372 -16.43 -17.83 -10.93
N TRP A 373 -16.47 -16.93 -9.93
CA TRP A 373 -16.82 -17.27 -8.57
C TRP A 373 -18.25 -17.78 -8.42
N LEU A 374 -19.23 -17.16 -9.10
CA LEU A 374 -20.62 -17.59 -9.07
C LEU A 374 -20.83 -18.96 -9.76
N LEU A 375 -20.08 -19.23 -10.83
CA LEU A 375 -20.22 -20.47 -11.61
C LEU A 375 -19.45 -21.65 -11.01
N VAL A 376 -18.24 -21.40 -10.49
CA VAL A 376 -17.31 -22.46 -10.08
C VAL A 376 -17.07 -22.46 -8.56
N GLY A 377 -16.97 -21.29 -7.95
CA GLY A 377 -16.52 -21.12 -6.56
C GLY A 377 -17.62 -21.19 -5.50
N ARG A 378 -18.90 -21.07 -5.89
CA ARG A 378 -20.02 -20.97 -4.93
C ARG A 378 -20.15 -22.15 -3.98
N ASN A 379 -19.80 -23.35 -4.41
CA ASN A 379 -19.89 -24.56 -3.62
C ASN A 379 -18.68 -24.73 -2.67
N GLU A 380 -17.50 -24.29 -3.09
CA GLU A 380 -16.23 -24.46 -2.34
C GLU A 380 -16.11 -23.43 -1.21
N LEU A 381 -16.61 -22.20 -1.43
CA LEU A 381 -16.46 -21.10 -0.48
C LEU A 381 -17.63 -20.97 0.53
N ARG A 382 -18.71 -21.74 0.38
CA ARG A 382 -19.82 -21.78 1.36
C ARG A 382 -19.36 -22.20 2.74
N HIS A 383 -18.27 -22.97 2.84
CA HIS A 383 -17.69 -23.45 4.10
C HIS A 383 -16.75 -22.42 4.76
N VAL A 384 -16.35 -21.36 4.03
CA VAL A 384 -15.38 -20.34 4.50
C VAL A 384 -16.07 -18.99 4.77
N ALA A 385 -17.21 -18.70 4.15
CA ALA A 385 -18.01 -17.47 4.29
C ALA A 385 -19.28 -17.72 5.14
#